data_b8d26114aee63da073e078479ce8477d
#
_entry.id   b8d26114aee63da073e078479ce8477d
#
_cell.length_a   1.000
_cell.length_b   1.000
_cell.length_c   1.000
_cell.angle_alpha   90.00
_cell.angle_beta   90.00
_cell.angle_gamma   90.00
#
_symmetry.space_group_name_H-M   'P 1'
#
loop_
_entity.id
_entity.type
_entity.pdbx_description
1 polymer ?
#
loop_
_entity_poly.entity_id
_entity_poly.type
_entity_poly.pdbx_seq_one_letter_code
_entity_poly.pdbx_strand_id
1 'polypeptide(L)'
;WFERHGEAPEWVGGMGELKKWIAPPGAKKFCFDHEESGLVLSGTPDALFEDREGKLIIVDFKTSKITTGQQKLMPLYELQLNAYALIAKRKAGDFGFPEIGGLFLLYTEPVTDGKVLEDDTKHGTDEVDMTFKSVTVPVELNEDRVHALLGRAAEILASEQIPSSRRGCYECERIEGLTQLNR
;
A
#
# COMPACT_ATOMS: atom_id res chain seq x y z
N TRP A 1 12.49 -14.50 9.49
CA TRP A 1 13.39 -15.05 8.49
C TRP A 1 14.76 -14.38 8.55
N PHE A 2 14.85 -13.06 8.44
CA PHE A 2 16.11 -12.30 8.50
C PHE A 2 16.96 -12.60 9.74
N GLU A 3 16.33 -12.69 10.91
CA GLU A 3 17.03 -13.02 12.17
C GLU A 3 17.69 -14.40 12.16
N ARG A 4 17.14 -15.35 11.37
CA ARG A 4 17.64 -16.72 11.29
C ARG A 4 18.62 -16.95 10.13
N HIS A 5 18.41 -16.27 9.00
CA HIS A 5 19.10 -16.57 7.74
C HIS A 5 20.00 -15.43 7.25
N GLY A 6 19.84 -14.20 7.78
CA GLY A 6 20.61 -13.03 7.37
C GLY A 6 20.25 -12.47 5.99
N GLU A 7 19.24 -13.04 5.34
CA GLU A 7 18.78 -12.66 4.00
C GLU A 7 17.25 -12.74 3.87
N ALA A 8 16.71 -12.16 2.82
CA ALA A 8 15.29 -12.28 2.50
C ALA A 8 14.98 -13.68 1.93
N PRO A 9 13.77 -14.22 2.17
CA PRO A 9 13.37 -15.44 1.49
C PRO A 9 13.19 -15.20 -0.02
N GLU A 10 13.45 -16.22 -0.84
CA GLU A 10 13.38 -16.11 -2.30
C GLU A 10 12.04 -15.60 -2.83
N TRP A 11 10.93 -15.93 -2.13
CA TRP A 11 9.60 -15.47 -2.52
C TRP A 11 9.37 -13.95 -2.36
N VAL A 12 10.25 -13.23 -1.67
CA VAL A 12 10.31 -11.76 -1.59
C VAL A 12 11.22 -11.19 -2.69
N GLY A 13 11.64 -12.01 -3.65
CA GLY A 13 12.54 -11.61 -4.73
C GLY A 13 12.01 -10.48 -5.61
N GLY A 14 12.91 -9.85 -6.39
CA GLY A 14 12.59 -8.76 -7.30
C GLY A 14 12.65 -7.36 -6.68
N MET A 15 12.98 -7.23 -5.40
CA MET A 15 13.12 -5.94 -4.69
C MET A 15 14.59 -5.50 -4.51
N GLY A 16 15.52 -6.19 -5.16
CA GLY A 16 16.96 -6.00 -4.95
C GLY A 16 17.50 -6.78 -3.75
N GLU A 17 18.72 -6.44 -3.33
CA GLU A 17 19.38 -7.09 -2.20
C GLU A 17 18.94 -6.44 -0.88
N LEU A 18 17.98 -7.06 -0.22
CA LEU A 18 17.48 -6.61 1.08
C LEU A 18 18.47 -7.02 2.18
N LYS A 19 18.83 -6.07 3.04
CA LYS A 19 19.78 -6.24 4.15
C LYS A 19 19.09 -6.47 5.49
N LYS A 20 18.00 -5.77 5.74
CA LYS A 20 17.34 -5.75 7.05
C LYS A 20 15.86 -5.48 6.93
N TRP A 21 15.04 -6.18 7.69
CA TRP A 21 13.66 -5.83 7.92
C TRP A 21 13.55 -4.77 9.02
N ILE A 22 12.64 -3.84 8.85
CA ILE A 22 12.36 -2.75 9.79
C ILE A 22 10.89 -2.83 10.18
N ALA A 23 10.62 -2.83 11.48
CA ALA A 23 9.25 -2.83 11.98
C ALA A 23 8.53 -1.54 11.54
N PRO A 24 7.42 -1.64 10.78
CA PRO A 24 6.70 -0.46 10.35
C PRO A 24 6.18 0.35 11.54
N PRO A 25 6.37 1.65 11.56
CA PRO A 25 5.81 2.51 12.60
C PRO A 25 4.30 2.62 12.42
N GLY A 26 3.57 2.70 13.52
CA GLY A 26 2.13 2.97 13.46
C GLY A 26 1.81 4.37 12.93
N ALA A 27 0.59 4.58 12.41
CA ALA A 27 0.13 5.79 11.76
C ALA A 27 0.36 7.09 12.58
N LYS A 28 0.30 7.02 13.91
CA LYS A 28 0.57 8.18 14.79
C LYS A 28 2.03 8.65 14.75
N LYS A 29 2.97 7.76 14.41
CA LYS A 29 4.39 8.08 14.28
C LYS A 29 4.79 8.29 12.82
N PHE A 30 4.10 7.59 11.91
CA PHE A 30 4.33 7.69 10.48
C PHE A 30 3.34 8.68 9.85
N CYS A 31 3.54 9.95 10.18
CA CYS A 31 2.72 11.06 9.70
C CYS A 31 3.51 12.36 9.71
N PHE A 32 3.09 13.33 8.91
CA PHE A 32 3.59 14.71 8.98
C PHE A 32 2.51 15.71 8.56
N ASP A 33 2.67 16.94 9.01
CA ASP A 33 1.83 18.07 8.59
C ASP A 33 2.33 18.59 7.25
N HIS A 34 1.47 18.50 6.22
CA HIS A 34 1.77 19.05 4.90
C HIS A 34 1.42 20.54 4.89
N GLU A 35 2.41 21.40 5.11
CA GLU A 35 2.24 22.84 5.34
C GLU A 35 1.47 23.55 4.21
N GLU A 36 1.75 23.19 2.94
CA GLU A 36 1.15 23.83 1.78
C GLU A 36 -0.37 23.57 1.68
N SER A 37 -0.85 22.41 2.12
CA SER A 37 -2.27 22.06 2.08
C SER A 37 -2.98 22.21 3.42
N GLY A 38 -2.23 22.33 4.52
CA GLY A 38 -2.76 22.31 5.88
C GLY A 38 -3.31 20.94 6.32
N LEU A 39 -3.01 19.89 5.58
CA LEU A 39 -3.48 18.52 5.86
C LEU A 39 -2.41 17.68 6.55
N VAL A 40 -2.84 16.72 7.36
CA VAL A 40 -1.97 15.70 7.92
C VAL A 40 -1.98 14.48 7.00
N LEU A 41 -0.80 14.12 6.48
CA LEU A 41 -0.63 12.86 5.77
C LEU A 41 -0.14 11.80 6.74
N SER A 42 -0.86 10.70 6.85
CA SER A 42 -0.51 9.59 7.74
C SER A 42 -0.75 8.24 7.08
N GLY A 43 -0.05 7.21 7.55
CA GLY A 43 -0.23 5.87 7.03
C GLY A 43 0.46 4.82 7.89
N THR A 44 0.35 3.57 7.46
CA THR A 44 1.08 2.44 8.03
C THR A 44 1.47 1.52 6.89
N PRO A 45 2.73 1.50 6.45
CA PRO A 45 3.19 0.55 5.45
C PRO A 45 3.15 -0.87 6.02
N ASP A 46 2.92 -1.87 5.16
CA ASP A 46 2.87 -3.27 5.61
C ASP A 46 4.26 -3.81 5.95
N ALA A 47 5.27 -3.42 5.17
CA ALA A 47 6.66 -3.79 5.46
C ALA A 47 7.64 -2.70 4.99
N LEU A 48 8.73 -2.58 5.75
CA LEU A 48 9.87 -1.74 5.43
C LEU A 48 11.14 -2.58 5.46
N PHE A 49 12.05 -2.31 4.50
CA PHE A 49 13.36 -2.93 4.48
C PHE A 49 14.44 -1.89 4.23
N GLU A 50 15.64 -2.17 4.70
CA GLU A 50 16.87 -1.50 4.30
C GLU A 50 17.55 -2.35 3.24
N ASP A 51 17.95 -1.77 2.12
CA ASP A 51 18.81 -2.43 1.14
C ASP A 51 20.30 -2.35 1.55
N ARG A 52 21.18 -2.94 0.76
CA ARG A 52 22.63 -2.91 1.04
C ARG A 52 23.27 -1.53 0.88
N GLU A 53 22.62 -0.61 0.20
CA GLU A 53 23.05 0.76 0.04
C GLU A 53 22.57 1.68 1.18
N GLY A 54 21.77 1.14 2.11
CA GLY A 54 21.20 1.89 3.23
C GLY A 54 19.94 2.67 2.87
N LYS A 55 19.32 2.37 1.70
CA LYS A 55 18.09 3.01 1.25
C LYS A 55 16.87 2.26 1.77
N LEU A 56 15.76 2.96 1.91
CA LEU A 56 14.50 2.40 2.35
C LEU A 56 13.72 1.77 1.20
N ILE A 57 13.35 0.52 1.35
CA ILE A 57 12.41 -0.20 0.49
C ILE A 57 11.05 -0.25 1.20
N ILE A 58 10.01 0.22 0.54
CA ILE A 58 8.64 0.25 1.05
C ILE A 58 7.80 -0.77 0.31
N VAL A 59 7.13 -1.64 1.05
CA VAL A 59 6.34 -2.73 0.48
C VAL A 59 4.94 -2.72 1.05
N ASP A 60 3.96 -2.93 0.18
CA ASP A 60 2.57 -3.11 0.54
C ASP A 60 2.10 -4.48 0.04
N PHE A 61 1.47 -5.27 0.93
CA PHE A 61 1.05 -6.63 0.65
C PHE A 61 -0.36 -6.67 0.06
N LYS A 62 -0.53 -7.48 -0.98
CA LYS A 62 -1.82 -7.71 -1.63
C LYS A 62 -2.12 -9.20 -1.69
N THR A 63 -3.13 -9.63 -0.92
CA THR A 63 -3.57 -11.03 -0.91
C THR A 63 -4.65 -11.26 -1.97
N SER A 64 -4.26 -11.22 -3.24
CA SER A 64 -5.17 -11.38 -4.37
C SER A 64 -4.45 -11.77 -5.65
N LYS A 65 -5.22 -12.32 -6.61
CA LYS A 65 -4.73 -12.51 -8.00
C LYS A 65 -4.57 -11.18 -8.71
N ILE A 66 -3.53 -11.05 -9.53
CA ILE A 66 -3.39 -9.93 -10.45
C ILE A 66 -4.38 -10.14 -11.60
N THR A 67 -5.52 -9.46 -11.53
CA THR A 67 -6.59 -9.52 -12.54
C THR A 67 -6.76 -8.15 -13.21
N THR A 68 -7.52 -8.11 -14.31
CA THR A 68 -7.90 -6.83 -14.94
C THR A 68 -8.65 -5.90 -13.97
N GLY A 69 -9.40 -6.45 -13.01
CA GLY A 69 -10.04 -5.69 -11.94
C GLY A 69 -9.02 -5.06 -10.99
N GLN A 70 -7.99 -5.79 -10.61
CA GLN A 70 -6.89 -5.29 -9.77
C GLN A 70 -6.05 -4.22 -10.49
N GLN A 71 -5.84 -4.35 -11.79
CA GLN A 71 -5.15 -3.33 -12.58
C GLN A 71 -5.84 -1.96 -12.53
N LYS A 72 -7.16 -1.92 -12.38
CA LYS A 72 -7.91 -0.66 -12.19
C LYS A 72 -7.62 0.03 -10.86
N LEU A 73 -7.13 -0.72 -9.87
CA LEU A 73 -6.74 -0.20 -8.55
C LEU A 73 -5.27 0.25 -8.50
N MET A 74 -4.47 -0.08 -9.52
CA MET A 74 -3.05 0.32 -9.57
C MET A 74 -2.83 1.81 -9.29
N PRO A 75 -3.59 2.76 -9.88
CA PRO A 75 -3.40 4.18 -9.58
C PRO A 75 -3.59 4.55 -8.11
N LEU A 76 -4.41 3.80 -7.38
CA LEU A 76 -4.62 3.98 -5.93
C LEU A 76 -3.44 3.41 -5.13
N TYR A 77 -2.95 2.24 -5.51
CA TYR A 77 -1.80 1.60 -4.85
C TYR A 77 -0.50 2.38 -5.09
N GLU A 78 -0.30 2.91 -6.31
CA GLU A 78 0.80 3.82 -6.63
C GLU A 78 0.76 5.06 -5.75
N LEU A 79 -0.42 5.67 -5.59
CA LEU A 79 -0.60 6.82 -4.71
C LEU A 79 -0.29 6.47 -3.25
N GLN A 80 -0.76 5.33 -2.76
CA GLN A 80 -0.53 4.86 -1.39
C GLN A 80 0.96 4.71 -1.10
N LEU A 81 1.70 4.01 -1.97
CA LEU A 81 3.14 3.81 -1.79
C LEU A 81 3.93 5.12 -1.90
N ASN A 82 3.57 5.99 -2.83
CA ASN A 82 4.19 7.31 -2.96
C ASN A 82 3.89 8.23 -1.75
N ALA A 83 2.69 8.12 -1.16
CA ALA A 83 2.39 8.80 0.09
C ALA A 83 3.27 8.29 1.24
N TYR A 84 3.50 6.98 1.33
CA TYR A 84 4.44 6.42 2.31
C TYR A 84 5.88 6.89 2.07
N ALA A 85 6.32 6.96 0.81
CA ALA A 85 7.64 7.49 0.47
C ALA A 85 7.81 8.94 0.92
N LEU A 86 6.80 9.77 0.67
CA LEU A 86 6.80 11.18 1.07
C LEU A 86 6.87 11.32 2.60
N ILE A 87 6.09 10.53 3.35
CA ILE A 87 6.16 10.51 4.82
C ILE A 87 7.56 10.09 5.29
N ALA A 88 8.11 9.01 4.73
CA ALA A 88 9.41 8.49 5.11
C ALA A 88 10.52 9.52 4.89
N LYS A 89 10.53 10.23 3.75
CA LYS A 89 11.49 11.30 3.47
C LYS A 89 11.36 12.47 4.45
N ARG A 90 10.15 12.90 4.76
CA ARG A 90 9.89 13.98 5.72
C ARG A 90 10.31 13.59 7.14
N LYS A 91 10.27 12.31 7.46
CA LYS A 91 10.64 11.72 8.73
C LYS A 91 12.03 11.07 8.73
N ALA A 92 12.85 11.34 7.74
CA ALA A 92 14.17 10.71 7.57
C ALA A 92 15.05 10.85 8.83
N GLY A 93 14.99 12.00 9.52
CA GLY A 93 15.70 12.23 10.79
C GLY A 93 15.24 11.31 11.91
N ASP A 94 13.96 10.94 11.96
CA ASP A 94 13.38 10.07 12.99
C ASP A 94 13.67 8.59 12.73
N PHE A 95 13.76 8.20 11.44
CA PHE A 95 13.91 6.80 11.03
C PHE A 95 15.29 6.46 10.48
N GLY A 96 16.14 7.45 10.20
CA GLY A 96 17.50 7.24 9.73
C GLY A 96 17.64 6.83 8.25
N PHE A 97 16.59 6.99 7.42
CA PHE A 97 16.61 6.64 6.00
C PHE A 97 16.44 7.89 5.12
N PRO A 98 17.54 8.45 4.60
CA PRO A 98 17.47 9.67 3.80
C PRO A 98 16.92 9.45 2.38
N GLU A 99 17.00 8.21 1.87
CA GLU A 99 16.65 7.88 0.48
C GLU A 99 15.70 6.70 0.38
N ILE A 100 14.80 6.77 -0.62
CA ILE A 100 13.94 5.66 -1.01
C ILE A 100 14.66 4.86 -2.10
N GLY A 101 14.92 3.59 -1.84
CA GLY A 101 15.53 2.66 -2.78
C GLY A 101 14.51 2.01 -3.72
N GLY A 102 13.26 1.87 -3.27
CA GLY A 102 12.20 1.32 -4.11
C GLY A 102 10.85 1.24 -3.42
N LEU A 103 9.81 1.17 -4.25
CA LEU A 103 8.41 0.98 -3.85
C LEU A 103 7.89 -0.28 -4.53
N PHE A 104 7.28 -1.17 -3.78
CA PHE A 104 6.82 -2.45 -4.32
C PHE A 104 5.47 -2.87 -3.78
N LEU A 105 4.65 -3.47 -4.66
CA LEU A 105 3.51 -4.28 -4.26
C LEU A 105 3.96 -5.73 -4.26
N LEU A 106 3.73 -6.45 -3.17
CA LEU A 106 3.96 -7.88 -3.09
C LEU A 106 2.61 -8.60 -3.09
N TYR A 107 2.27 -9.16 -4.24
CA TYR A 107 1.08 -9.98 -4.38
C TYR A 107 1.36 -11.39 -3.90
N THR A 108 0.49 -11.91 -3.05
CA THR A 108 0.46 -13.31 -2.64
C THR A 108 -0.86 -13.92 -3.08
N GLU A 109 -0.80 -14.73 -4.14
CA GLU A 109 -1.97 -15.38 -4.75
C GLU A 109 -2.11 -16.80 -4.20
N PRO A 110 -3.25 -17.17 -3.59
CA PRO A 110 -3.50 -18.56 -3.19
C PRO A 110 -3.60 -19.44 -4.45
N VAL A 111 -2.94 -20.58 -4.40
CA VAL A 111 -3.05 -21.61 -5.44
C VAL A 111 -4.32 -22.41 -5.18
N THR A 112 -5.34 -22.17 -6.01
CA THR A 112 -6.68 -22.79 -5.88
C THR A 112 -7.01 -23.68 -7.08
N ASP A 113 -6.00 -24.33 -7.67
CA ASP A 113 -6.27 -25.34 -8.70
C ASP A 113 -6.89 -26.60 -8.07
N GLY A 114 -7.72 -27.32 -8.83
CA GLY A 114 -8.48 -28.47 -8.32
C GLY A 114 -7.60 -29.53 -7.66
N LYS A 115 -6.35 -29.70 -8.12
CA LYS A 115 -5.42 -30.67 -7.55
C LYS A 115 -4.99 -30.34 -6.13
N VAL A 116 -4.85 -29.04 -5.82
CA VAL A 116 -4.50 -28.60 -4.46
C VAL A 116 -5.68 -28.79 -3.51
N LEU A 117 -6.90 -28.56 -4.00
CA LEU A 117 -8.13 -28.71 -3.20
C LEU A 117 -8.52 -30.17 -3.00
N GLU A 118 -8.07 -31.08 -3.86
CA GLU A 118 -8.34 -32.52 -3.78
C GLU A 118 -7.29 -33.28 -2.93
N ASP A 119 -6.26 -32.60 -2.45
CA ASP A 119 -5.21 -33.20 -1.61
C ASP A 119 -5.64 -33.28 -0.13
N ASP A 120 -6.30 -34.37 0.22
CA ASP A 120 -6.79 -34.63 1.59
C ASP A 120 -5.68 -34.58 2.66
N THR A 121 -4.40 -34.69 2.29
CA THR A 121 -3.29 -34.58 3.24
C THR A 121 -3.07 -33.16 3.74
N LYS A 122 -3.63 -32.18 3.05
CA LYS A 122 -3.56 -30.75 3.41
C LYS A 122 -4.75 -30.23 4.19
N HIS A 123 -5.73 -31.09 4.44
CA HIS A 123 -6.95 -30.73 5.15
C HIS A 123 -7.06 -31.53 6.45
N GLY A 124 -6.80 -30.88 7.57
CA GLY A 124 -7.15 -31.40 8.90
C GLY A 124 -8.61 -31.08 9.25
N THR A 125 -9.04 -31.47 10.44
CA THR A 125 -10.36 -31.12 10.97
C THR A 125 -10.51 -29.63 11.25
N ASP A 126 -9.43 -28.97 11.68
CA ASP A 126 -9.41 -27.57 12.11
C ASP A 126 -8.30 -26.76 11.42
N GLU A 127 -7.49 -27.37 10.53
CA GLU A 127 -6.34 -26.77 9.89
C GLU A 127 -6.37 -27.03 8.39
N VAL A 128 -5.93 -26.05 7.62
CA VAL A 128 -5.79 -26.11 6.16
C VAL A 128 -4.43 -25.54 5.76
N ASP A 129 -3.64 -26.34 5.05
CA ASP A 129 -2.42 -25.87 4.40
C ASP A 129 -2.71 -25.26 3.03
N MET A 130 -2.31 -24.01 2.82
CA MET A 130 -2.46 -23.34 1.54
C MET A 130 -1.11 -22.98 0.93
N THR A 131 -0.95 -23.27 -0.33
CA THR A 131 0.20 -22.82 -1.12
C THR A 131 -0.11 -21.45 -1.74
N PHE A 132 0.85 -20.53 -1.67
CA PHE A 132 0.75 -19.21 -2.30
C PHE A 132 1.86 -19.06 -3.33
N LYS A 133 1.55 -18.34 -4.41
CA LYS A 133 2.54 -17.79 -5.35
C LYS A 133 2.71 -16.32 -5.05
N SER A 134 3.96 -15.84 -5.10
CA SER A 134 4.25 -14.42 -4.92
C SER A 134 4.68 -13.78 -6.24
N VAL A 135 4.30 -12.53 -6.41
CA VAL A 135 4.72 -11.68 -7.53
C VAL A 135 5.02 -10.29 -6.99
N THR A 136 6.21 -9.80 -7.25
CA THR A 136 6.63 -8.45 -6.90
C THR A 136 6.39 -7.51 -8.08
N VAL A 137 5.70 -6.41 -7.84
CA VAL A 137 5.42 -5.38 -8.85
C VAL A 137 6.06 -4.08 -8.39
N PRO A 138 7.07 -3.56 -9.11
CA PRO A 138 7.67 -2.27 -8.80
C PRO A 138 6.70 -1.13 -9.09
N VAL A 139 6.77 -0.09 -8.27
CA VAL A 139 5.99 1.15 -8.42
C VAL A 139 6.95 2.31 -8.60
N GLU A 140 6.66 3.17 -9.56
CA GLU A 140 7.45 4.36 -9.83
C GLU A 140 7.32 5.38 -8.68
N LEU A 141 8.44 5.95 -8.26
CA LEU A 141 8.46 7.04 -7.29
C LEU A 141 8.03 8.34 -7.97
N ASN A 142 6.88 8.87 -7.56
CA ASN A 142 6.29 10.10 -8.10
C ASN A 142 5.58 10.90 -6.98
N GLU A 143 6.34 11.69 -6.25
CA GLU A 143 5.83 12.50 -5.14
C GLU A 143 4.97 13.67 -5.60
N ASP A 144 5.21 14.22 -6.80
CA ASP A 144 4.44 15.35 -7.34
C ASP A 144 2.96 15.03 -7.42
N ARG A 145 2.63 13.76 -7.74
CA ARG A 145 1.25 13.29 -7.75
C ARG A 145 0.60 13.34 -6.37
N VAL A 146 1.35 13.04 -5.30
CA VAL A 146 0.86 13.12 -3.92
C VAL A 146 0.60 14.57 -3.55
N HIS A 147 1.54 15.47 -3.82
CA HIS A 147 1.39 16.91 -3.59
C HIS A 147 0.16 17.49 -4.31
N ALA A 148 -0.01 17.17 -5.60
CA ALA A 148 -1.16 17.61 -6.39
C ALA A 148 -2.50 17.16 -5.78
N LEU A 149 -2.56 15.92 -5.28
CA LEU A 149 -3.78 15.39 -4.66
C LEU A 149 -4.03 15.97 -3.26
N LEU A 150 -2.99 16.26 -2.48
CA LEU A 150 -3.14 16.97 -1.20
C LEU A 150 -3.67 18.38 -1.41
N GLY A 151 -3.17 19.11 -2.41
CA GLY A 151 -3.70 20.43 -2.79
C GLY A 151 -5.18 20.34 -3.18
N ARG A 152 -5.54 19.35 -4.02
CA ARG A 152 -6.93 19.14 -4.42
C ARG A 152 -7.84 18.76 -3.25
N ALA A 153 -7.36 17.94 -2.32
CA ALA A 153 -8.10 17.58 -1.12
C ALA A 153 -8.34 18.80 -0.23
N ALA A 154 -7.33 19.66 -0.06
CA ALA A 154 -7.46 20.91 0.69
C ALA A 154 -8.51 21.85 0.07
N GLU A 155 -8.51 22.03 -1.27
CA GLU A 155 -9.53 22.81 -1.98
C GLU A 155 -10.94 22.28 -1.73
N ILE A 156 -11.12 20.95 -1.78
CA ILE A 156 -12.42 20.31 -1.53
C ILE A 156 -12.88 20.55 -0.09
N LEU A 157 -11.98 20.39 0.88
CA LEU A 157 -12.30 20.59 2.30
C LEU A 157 -12.57 22.04 2.66
N ALA A 158 -11.95 22.98 1.97
CA ALA A 158 -12.20 24.41 2.15
C ALA A 158 -13.47 24.91 1.43
N SER A 159 -14.03 24.10 0.53
CA SER A 159 -15.23 24.48 -0.24
C SER A 159 -16.49 24.37 0.62
N GLU A 160 -17.34 25.39 0.57
CA GLU A 160 -18.70 25.33 1.14
C GLU A 160 -19.66 24.49 0.28
N GLN A 161 -19.24 24.15 -0.93
CA GLN A 161 -20.05 23.37 -1.86
C GLN A 161 -19.67 21.90 -1.81
N ILE A 162 -20.67 21.03 -1.74
CA ILE A 162 -20.47 19.59 -1.86
C ILE A 162 -19.96 19.30 -3.28
N PRO A 163 -18.84 18.56 -3.43
CA PRO A 163 -18.35 18.19 -4.75
C PRO A 163 -19.42 17.43 -5.55
N SER A 164 -19.49 17.70 -6.86
CA SER A 164 -20.40 16.96 -7.74
C SER A 164 -20.11 15.48 -7.71
N SER A 165 -21.16 14.66 -7.75
CA SER A 165 -21.03 13.21 -7.80
C SER A 165 -20.27 12.74 -9.04
N ARG A 166 -19.40 11.77 -8.86
CA ARG A 166 -18.77 11.09 -9.99
C ARG A 166 -19.79 10.16 -10.62
N ARG A 167 -19.96 10.22 -11.95
CA ARG A 167 -20.83 9.30 -12.70
C ARG A 167 -20.52 7.84 -12.37
N GLY A 168 -21.54 7.08 -11.96
CA GLY A 168 -21.42 5.69 -11.56
C GLY A 168 -20.79 5.49 -10.18
N CYS A 169 -20.76 6.52 -9.32
CA CYS A 169 -20.37 6.38 -7.93
C CYS A 169 -21.58 5.98 -7.09
N TYR A 170 -21.66 4.73 -6.69
CA TYR A 170 -22.75 4.16 -5.90
C TYR A 170 -23.02 4.92 -4.59
N GLU A 171 -21.97 5.35 -3.89
CA GLU A 171 -22.14 6.08 -2.62
C GLU A 171 -22.70 7.49 -2.86
N CYS A 172 -22.28 8.17 -3.94
CA CYS A 172 -22.84 9.47 -4.29
C CYS A 172 -24.33 9.35 -4.64
N GLU A 173 -24.71 8.36 -5.43
CA GLU A 173 -26.12 8.09 -5.80
C GLU A 173 -26.99 7.83 -4.57
N ARG A 174 -26.46 7.09 -3.58
CA ARG A 174 -27.16 6.85 -2.30
C ARG A 174 -27.37 8.15 -1.51
N ILE A 175 -26.32 8.98 -1.40
CA ILE A 175 -26.41 10.26 -0.66
C ILE A 175 -27.43 11.19 -1.34
N GLU A 176 -27.42 11.28 -2.67
CA GLU A 176 -28.40 12.08 -3.42
C GLU A 176 -29.82 11.55 -3.20
N GLY A 177 -30.03 10.25 -3.19
CA GLY A 177 -31.33 9.64 -2.88
C GLY A 177 -31.85 9.97 -1.47
N LEU A 178 -30.94 9.96 -0.47
CA LEU A 178 -31.33 10.31 0.91
C LEU A 178 -31.66 11.81 1.05
N THR A 179 -30.97 12.68 0.33
CA THR A 179 -31.27 14.13 0.35
C THR A 179 -32.62 14.46 -0.29
N GLN A 180 -33.10 13.64 -1.22
CA GLN A 180 -34.44 13.82 -1.83
C GLN A 180 -35.58 13.36 -0.91
N LEU A 181 -35.31 12.43 0.03
CA LEU A 181 -36.31 11.95 1.00
C LEU A 181 -36.60 12.99 2.12
N ASN A 182 -35.69 13.92 2.34
CA ASN A 182 -35.80 14.95 3.37
C ASN A 182 -36.37 16.29 2.85
N ARG A 183 -36.87 16.33 1.62
CA ARG A 183 -37.61 17.47 1.01
C ARG A 183 -39.09 17.13 0.90
#